data_e9e57313df48e1287c2f235386dc209c
#
_entry.id   e9e57313df48e1287c2f235386dc209c
#
_cell.length_a   1.000
_cell.length_b   1.000
_cell.length_c   1.000
_cell.angle_alpha   90.00
_cell.angle_beta   90.00
_cell.angle_gamma   90.00
#
_symmetry.space_group_name_H-M   'P 1'
#
loop_
_entity.id
_entity.type
_entity.pdbx_description
1 polymer ?
#
loop_
_entity_poly.entity_id
_entity_poly.type
_entity_poly.pdbx_seq_one_letter_code
_entity_poly.pdbx_strand_id
1 'polypeptide(L)'
;YKNRTEFIRRHVVFDNFAKFPQVQRYLETGVLENYRRQILVDMPVERHTVRVRRSIHVKHDEELYSRISKTRFDPWKDEPVQNAGGLCYLFRRVVNDDSRRYAAVLDVLKRHPRVVIFYNFDYELERLRGLEKDGFSVSEYNGRRHDPVPEGESWVYLVQYTSGAEGWNCTTSDTMVFYSLNYSYRVMEQAEGRIDRLNTPYSKLFYYRLVSNSPIDRAIQDAISRKKVFNERAFIGL
;
A
#
# COMPACT_ATOMS: atom_id res chain seq x y z
N TYR A 1 27.28 -18.36 -13.77
CA TYR A 1 27.00 -19.41 -12.77
C TYR A 1 26.36 -20.61 -13.46
N LYS A 2 26.82 -21.82 -13.12
CA LYS A 2 26.24 -23.05 -13.68
C LYS A 2 24.80 -23.28 -13.20
N ASN A 3 24.50 -22.87 -11.98
CA ASN A 3 23.18 -23.03 -11.36
C ASN A 3 22.95 -22.06 -10.18
N ARG A 4 21.72 -22.05 -9.64
CA ARG A 4 21.32 -21.24 -8.49
C ARG A 4 22.16 -21.52 -7.24
N THR A 5 22.56 -22.75 -7.01
CA THR A 5 23.34 -23.16 -5.81
C THR A 5 24.73 -22.53 -5.81
N GLU A 6 25.39 -22.47 -6.96
CA GLU A 6 26.69 -21.81 -7.10
C GLU A 6 26.58 -20.30 -6.84
N PHE A 7 25.55 -19.64 -7.36
CA PHE A 7 25.27 -18.24 -7.09
C PHE A 7 25.07 -17.99 -5.59
N ILE A 8 24.20 -18.79 -4.95
CA ILE A 8 23.91 -18.68 -3.51
C ILE A 8 25.20 -18.85 -2.69
N ARG A 9 25.99 -19.87 -2.99
CA ARG A 9 27.23 -20.14 -2.25
C ARG A 9 28.23 -18.99 -2.33
N ARG A 10 28.29 -18.28 -3.46
CA ARG A 10 29.25 -17.18 -3.65
C ARG A 10 28.76 -15.86 -3.11
N HIS A 11 27.47 -15.56 -3.24
CA HIS A 11 26.98 -14.20 -3.08
C HIS A 11 25.92 -14.01 -2.00
N VAL A 12 25.44 -15.08 -1.35
CA VAL A 12 24.34 -14.96 -0.39
C VAL A 12 24.78 -15.40 1.00
N VAL A 13 24.57 -14.55 1.98
CA VAL A 13 24.64 -14.88 3.40
C VAL A 13 23.23 -14.96 3.92
N PHE A 14 22.87 -16.11 4.49
CA PHE A 14 21.58 -16.30 5.12
C PHE A 14 21.60 -15.89 6.59
N ASP A 15 20.44 -15.50 7.09
CA ASP A 15 20.22 -15.30 8.52
C ASP A 15 20.08 -16.67 9.19
N ASN A 16 21.04 -17.03 10.04
CA ASN A 16 21.06 -18.30 10.76
C ASN A 16 20.01 -18.38 11.89
N PHE A 17 19.40 -17.27 12.26
CA PHE A 17 18.39 -17.20 13.33
C PHE A 17 16.96 -17.16 12.80
N ALA A 18 16.78 -17.04 11.48
CA ALA A 18 15.47 -17.05 10.87
C ALA A 18 14.88 -18.47 10.80
N LYS A 19 13.60 -18.62 11.10
CA LYS A 19 12.86 -19.91 11.02
C LYS A 19 12.86 -20.51 9.59
N PHE A 20 12.94 -19.66 8.59
CA PHE A 20 13.07 -20.03 7.16
C PHE A 20 14.29 -19.33 6.57
N PRO A 21 14.93 -19.87 5.51
CA PRO A 21 16.07 -19.25 4.85
C PRO A 21 15.73 -17.82 4.41
N GLN A 22 16.28 -16.83 5.10
CA GLN A 22 16.17 -15.42 4.71
C GLN A 22 17.55 -14.90 4.38
N VAL A 23 17.64 -14.12 3.30
CA VAL A 23 18.90 -13.49 2.89
C VAL A 23 19.20 -12.35 3.87
N GLN A 24 20.30 -12.46 4.58
CA GLN A 24 20.80 -11.41 5.45
C GLN A 24 21.52 -10.31 4.65
N ARG A 25 22.41 -10.72 3.74
CA ARG A 25 23.15 -9.80 2.86
C ARG A 25 23.68 -10.50 1.63
N TYR A 26 24.02 -9.71 0.62
CA TYR A 26 24.77 -10.16 -0.54
C TYR A 26 26.25 -9.82 -0.40
N LEU A 27 27.11 -10.72 -0.89
CA LEU A 27 28.55 -10.53 -1.01
C LEU A 27 28.89 -10.06 -2.44
N GLU A 28 30.07 -9.42 -2.59
CA GLU A 28 30.59 -8.97 -3.89
C GLU A 28 29.57 -8.15 -4.70
N THR A 29 28.87 -7.24 -4.03
CA THR A 29 27.79 -6.43 -4.64
C THR A 29 28.25 -5.68 -5.89
N GLY A 30 29.50 -5.22 -5.94
CA GLY A 30 30.04 -4.56 -7.14
C GLY A 30 30.11 -5.48 -8.38
N VAL A 31 30.43 -6.78 -8.17
CA VAL A 31 30.41 -7.79 -9.25
C VAL A 31 28.97 -8.02 -9.72
N LEU A 32 28.03 -8.15 -8.79
CA LEU A 32 26.61 -8.33 -9.08
C LEU A 32 26.02 -7.11 -9.82
N GLU A 33 26.39 -5.90 -9.40
CA GLU A 33 25.98 -4.66 -10.09
C GLU A 33 26.55 -4.58 -11.51
N ASN A 34 27.80 -5.00 -11.72
CA ASN A 34 28.39 -5.04 -13.05
C ASN A 34 27.66 -6.03 -13.96
N TYR A 35 27.37 -7.24 -13.51
CA TYR A 35 26.54 -8.20 -14.26
C TYR A 35 25.14 -7.65 -14.54
N ARG A 36 24.53 -6.99 -13.56
CA ARG A 36 23.24 -6.34 -13.73
C ARG A 36 23.28 -5.29 -14.85
N ARG A 37 24.30 -4.43 -14.90
CA ARG A 37 24.46 -3.40 -15.95
C ARG A 37 24.62 -4.01 -17.35
N GLN A 38 25.22 -5.20 -17.45
CA GLN A 38 25.37 -5.90 -18.74
C GLN A 38 24.07 -6.53 -19.25
N ILE A 39 23.16 -6.88 -18.35
CA ILE A 39 21.89 -7.57 -18.66
C ILE A 39 20.72 -6.62 -18.76
N LEU A 40 20.70 -5.54 -17.94
CA LEU A 40 19.63 -4.57 -17.96
C LEU A 40 19.86 -3.55 -19.06
N VAL A 41 18.94 -3.53 -19.99
CA VAL A 41 18.80 -2.45 -20.97
C VAL A 41 17.77 -1.48 -20.40
N ASP A 42 18.22 -0.28 -20.01
CA ASP A 42 17.31 0.80 -19.68
C ASP A 42 16.69 1.32 -20.98
N MET A 43 15.43 1.00 -21.20
CA MET A 43 14.68 1.61 -22.30
C MET A 43 14.22 3.01 -21.86
N PRO A 44 14.66 4.08 -22.55
CA PRO A 44 14.15 5.41 -22.26
C PRO A 44 12.66 5.45 -22.59
N VAL A 45 11.82 5.56 -21.56
CA VAL A 45 10.38 5.73 -21.71
C VAL A 45 10.08 7.20 -21.45
N GLU A 46 9.78 7.96 -22.48
CA GLU A 46 9.21 9.28 -22.33
C GLU A 46 7.78 9.16 -21.83
N ARG A 47 7.55 9.51 -20.58
CA ARG A 47 6.20 9.56 -20.02
C ARG A 47 5.54 10.86 -20.41
N HIS A 48 4.40 10.79 -21.05
CA HIS A 48 3.55 11.95 -21.37
C HIS A 48 2.69 12.41 -20.18
N THR A 49 2.72 11.65 -19.07
CA THR A 49 1.89 11.88 -17.88
C THR A 49 2.65 12.61 -16.79
N VAL A 50 1.97 13.53 -16.11
CA VAL A 50 2.46 14.18 -14.89
C VAL A 50 1.74 13.59 -13.67
N ARG A 51 2.49 13.04 -12.72
CA ARG A 51 1.95 12.51 -11.46
C ARG A 51 1.79 13.63 -10.43
N VAL A 52 0.54 13.92 -10.07
CA VAL A 52 0.18 14.90 -9.04
C VAL A 52 -0.11 14.16 -7.74
N ARG A 53 0.83 14.12 -6.81
CA ARG A 53 0.68 13.46 -5.50
C ARG A 53 0.24 14.45 -4.45
N ARG A 54 -0.81 14.12 -3.70
CA ARG A 54 -1.35 14.93 -2.60
C ARG A 54 -1.59 14.07 -1.37
N SER A 55 -1.19 14.57 -0.20
CA SER A 55 -1.54 13.97 1.09
C SER A 55 -2.75 14.69 1.68
N ILE A 56 -3.76 13.93 2.09
CA ILE A 56 -4.92 14.43 2.82
C ILE A 56 -4.74 13.98 4.26
N HIS A 57 -4.55 14.96 5.16
CA HIS A 57 -4.38 14.70 6.58
C HIS A 57 -5.74 14.50 7.24
N VAL A 58 -5.94 13.33 7.85
CA VAL A 58 -7.16 12.94 8.55
C VAL A 58 -6.86 12.76 10.03
N LYS A 59 -7.69 13.33 10.89
CA LYS A 59 -7.61 13.09 12.33
C LYS A 59 -8.01 11.64 12.64
N HIS A 60 -7.60 11.13 13.78
CA HIS A 60 -7.97 9.83 14.31
C HIS A 60 -8.39 9.94 15.77
N ASP A 61 -8.89 8.87 16.36
CA ASP A 61 -9.22 8.81 17.79
C ASP A 61 -7.93 8.65 18.60
N GLU A 62 -7.39 9.77 19.10
CA GLU A 62 -6.16 9.83 19.89
C GLU A 62 -6.30 9.16 21.26
N GLU A 63 -7.49 9.21 21.87
CA GLU A 63 -7.75 8.59 23.17
C GLU A 63 -7.73 7.07 23.06
N LEU A 64 -8.43 6.52 22.08
CA LEU A 64 -8.44 5.09 21.80
C LEU A 64 -7.03 4.60 21.41
N TYR A 65 -6.32 5.36 20.56
CA TYR A 65 -4.95 5.06 20.18
C TYR A 65 -4.02 4.99 21.40
N SER A 66 -4.08 6.01 22.28
CA SER A 66 -3.29 6.08 23.51
C SER A 66 -3.63 4.95 24.48
N ARG A 67 -4.92 4.64 24.63
CA ARG A 67 -5.39 3.55 25.48
C ARG A 67 -4.82 2.20 25.00
N ILE A 68 -4.94 1.87 23.73
CA ILE A 68 -4.37 0.62 23.15
C ILE A 68 -2.85 0.59 23.33
N SER A 69 -2.17 1.72 23.13
CA SER A 69 -0.72 1.82 23.29
C SER A 69 -0.26 1.47 24.71
N LYS A 70 -1.01 1.94 25.73
CA LYS A 70 -0.70 1.73 27.15
C LYS A 70 -1.09 0.34 27.64
N THR A 71 -2.29 -0.11 27.28
CA THR A 71 -2.87 -1.35 27.82
C THR A 71 -2.46 -2.60 27.03
N ARG A 72 -2.09 -2.43 25.75
CA ARG A 72 -1.87 -3.52 24.79
C ARG A 72 -3.05 -4.51 24.74
N PHE A 73 -4.27 -3.97 24.77
CA PHE A 73 -5.52 -4.72 24.79
C PHE A 73 -6.35 -4.42 23.54
N ASP A 74 -6.91 -5.47 22.93
CA ASP A 74 -7.79 -5.36 21.76
C ASP A 74 -9.24 -5.11 22.22
N PRO A 75 -9.78 -3.90 22.03
CA PRO A 75 -11.14 -3.57 22.49
C PRO A 75 -12.24 -4.18 21.61
N TRP A 76 -11.91 -4.71 20.43
CA TRP A 76 -12.89 -5.35 19.54
C TRP A 76 -13.03 -6.85 19.76
N LYS A 77 -11.97 -7.50 20.30
CA LYS A 77 -11.95 -8.91 20.61
C LYS A 77 -12.00 -9.22 22.10
N ASP A 78 -11.85 -8.20 22.94
CA ASP A 78 -11.79 -8.31 24.41
C ASP A 78 -10.64 -9.21 24.88
N GLU A 79 -9.44 -9.08 24.26
CA GLU A 79 -8.27 -9.90 24.58
C GLU A 79 -6.96 -9.12 24.58
N PRO A 80 -5.92 -9.55 25.32
CA PRO A 80 -4.59 -8.96 25.27
C PRO A 80 -3.92 -9.19 23.91
N VAL A 81 -3.18 -8.18 23.42
CA VAL A 81 -2.40 -8.28 22.19
C VAL A 81 -1.14 -9.11 22.39
N GLN A 82 -0.95 -10.15 21.59
CA GLN A 82 0.10 -11.15 21.76
C GLN A 82 1.45 -10.78 21.11
N ASN A 83 1.45 -9.91 20.10
CA ASN A 83 2.64 -9.63 19.30
C ASN A 83 2.64 -8.25 18.64
N ALA A 84 3.79 -7.86 18.08
CA ALA A 84 3.97 -6.56 17.42
C ALA A 84 3.02 -6.36 16.22
N GLY A 85 2.81 -7.39 15.42
CA GLY A 85 1.90 -7.32 14.26
C GLY A 85 0.47 -7.05 14.67
N GLY A 86 -0.02 -7.74 15.72
CA GLY A 86 -1.36 -7.49 16.28
C GLY A 86 -1.52 -6.05 16.79
N LEU A 87 -0.49 -5.52 17.49
CA LEU A 87 -0.54 -4.14 17.97
C LEU A 87 -0.51 -3.13 16.84
N CYS A 88 0.32 -3.32 15.83
CA CYS A 88 0.33 -2.48 14.64
C CYS A 88 -1.01 -2.54 13.88
N TYR A 89 -1.63 -3.74 13.78
CA TYR A 89 -2.95 -3.89 13.19
C TYR A 89 -4.00 -3.06 13.94
N LEU A 90 -4.01 -3.09 15.28
CA LEU A 90 -4.95 -2.28 16.08
C LEU A 90 -4.72 -0.79 15.90
N PHE A 91 -3.47 -0.33 15.94
CA PHE A 91 -3.16 1.07 15.66
C PHE A 91 -3.67 1.50 14.30
N ARG A 92 -3.48 0.68 13.27
CA ARG A 92 -4.01 0.96 11.94
C ARG A 92 -5.54 0.92 11.91
N ARG A 93 -6.18 0.03 12.68
CA ARG A 93 -7.64 -0.02 12.77
C ARG A 93 -8.20 1.26 13.37
N VAL A 94 -7.63 1.76 14.47
CA VAL A 94 -8.03 3.06 15.05
C VAL A 94 -7.93 4.20 14.03
N VAL A 95 -6.85 4.21 13.26
CA VAL A 95 -6.57 5.30 12.31
C VAL A 95 -7.40 5.19 11.04
N ASN A 96 -7.58 3.98 10.50
CA ASN A 96 -8.17 3.78 9.19
C ASN A 96 -9.68 3.51 9.25
N ASP A 97 -10.18 2.96 10.35
CA ASP A 97 -11.62 2.73 10.58
C ASP A 97 -12.31 3.95 11.19
N ASP A 98 -11.90 5.15 10.78
CA ASP A 98 -12.44 6.43 11.23
C ASP A 98 -13.38 7.03 10.17
N SER A 99 -14.54 7.51 10.59
CA SER A 99 -15.54 8.13 9.69
C SER A 99 -15.00 9.35 8.92
N ARG A 100 -14.06 10.07 9.52
CA ARG A 100 -13.40 11.23 8.88
C ARG A 100 -12.56 10.81 7.69
N ARG A 101 -11.98 9.59 7.69
CA ARG A 101 -11.24 9.04 6.56
C ARG A 101 -12.20 8.71 5.41
N TYR A 102 -13.34 8.16 5.72
CA TYR A 102 -14.42 7.94 4.76
C TYR A 102 -14.93 9.26 4.14
N ALA A 103 -15.17 10.27 4.96
CA ALA A 103 -15.55 11.61 4.48
C ALA A 103 -14.50 12.21 3.52
N ALA A 104 -13.22 12.02 3.78
CA ALA A 104 -12.15 12.45 2.89
C ALA A 104 -12.21 11.75 1.52
N VAL A 105 -12.62 10.49 1.47
CA VAL A 105 -12.88 9.77 0.20
C VAL A 105 -14.04 10.43 -0.56
N LEU A 106 -15.16 10.70 0.13
CA LEU A 106 -16.31 11.37 -0.49
C LEU A 106 -15.93 12.73 -1.09
N ASP A 107 -15.04 13.48 -0.43
CA ASP A 107 -14.58 14.77 -0.95
C ASP A 107 -13.69 14.63 -2.21
N VAL A 108 -12.97 13.52 -2.36
CA VAL A 108 -12.26 13.22 -3.62
C VAL A 108 -13.25 12.84 -4.71
N LEU A 109 -14.25 12.00 -4.40
CA LEU A 109 -15.25 11.51 -5.35
C LEU A 109 -16.13 12.65 -5.93
N LYS A 110 -16.38 13.72 -5.17
CA LYS A 110 -17.05 14.91 -5.67
C LYS A 110 -16.34 15.60 -6.84
N ARG A 111 -15.01 15.41 -6.95
CA ARG A 111 -14.15 16.07 -7.94
C ARG A 111 -13.70 15.15 -9.06
N HIS A 112 -13.74 13.86 -8.81
CA HIS A 112 -13.24 12.83 -9.72
C HIS A 112 -14.30 11.72 -9.85
N PRO A 113 -14.92 11.58 -11.02
CA PRO A 113 -16.04 10.64 -11.17
C PRO A 113 -15.60 9.17 -11.23
N ARG A 114 -14.36 8.91 -11.62
CA ARG A 114 -13.80 7.56 -11.75
C ARG A 114 -12.56 7.42 -10.88
N VAL A 115 -12.67 6.64 -9.80
CA VAL A 115 -11.60 6.56 -8.80
C VAL A 115 -11.25 5.11 -8.48
N VAL A 116 -9.96 4.80 -8.52
CA VAL A 116 -9.42 3.55 -7.98
C VAL A 116 -8.99 3.78 -6.53
N ILE A 117 -9.48 2.96 -5.60
CA ILE A 117 -9.16 3.07 -4.17
C ILE A 117 -8.39 1.83 -3.72
N PHE A 118 -7.13 2.00 -3.33
CA PHE A 118 -6.34 0.94 -2.73
C PHE A 118 -6.53 0.88 -1.21
N TYR A 119 -6.70 -0.34 -0.70
CA TYR A 119 -6.87 -0.63 0.74
C TYR A 119 -6.07 -1.86 1.16
N ASN A 120 -5.84 -2.04 2.48
CA ASN A 120 -5.10 -3.19 3.03
C ASN A 120 -6.00 -4.24 3.70
N PHE A 121 -6.97 -3.83 4.50
CA PHE A 121 -7.68 -4.69 5.46
C PHE A 121 -9.17 -4.83 5.17
N ASP A 122 -9.77 -5.95 5.59
CA ASP A 122 -11.19 -6.23 5.38
C ASP A 122 -12.10 -5.18 6.07
N TYR A 123 -11.74 -4.65 7.24
CA TYR A 123 -12.52 -3.57 7.88
C TYR A 123 -12.52 -2.26 7.07
N GLU A 124 -11.44 -1.99 6.31
CA GLU A 124 -11.39 -0.86 5.37
C GLU A 124 -12.35 -1.10 4.20
N LEU A 125 -12.37 -2.33 3.67
CA LEU A 125 -13.29 -2.74 2.61
C LEU A 125 -14.75 -2.60 3.06
N GLU A 126 -15.09 -3.10 4.24
CA GLU A 126 -16.46 -3.01 4.78
C GLU A 126 -16.94 -1.56 4.89
N ARG A 127 -16.07 -0.66 5.33
CA ARG A 127 -16.36 0.77 5.35
C ARG A 127 -16.53 1.35 3.95
N LEU A 128 -15.64 1.02 3.03
CA LEU A 128 -15.66 1.52 1.65
C LEU A 128 -16.87 1.01 0.85
N ARG A 129 -17.39 -0.17 1.14
CA ARG A 129 -18.67 -0.67 0.58
C ARG A 129 -19.86 0.25 0.92
N GLY A 130 -19.74 1.07 1.96
CA GLY A 130 -20.73 2.10 2.27
C GLY A 130 -20.95 3.08 1.12
N LEU A 131 -19.99 3.25 0.19
CA LEU A 131 -20.13 4.09 -0.99
C LEU A 131 -21.28 3.67 -1.91
N GLU A 132 -21.67 2.38 -1.93
CA GLU A 132 -22.86 1.91 -2.66
C GLU A 132 -24.14 2.57 -2.11
N LYS A 133 -24.22 2.71 -0.77
CA LYS A 133 -25.36 3.36 -0.10
C LYS A 133 -25.38 4.87 -0.35
N ASP A 134 -24.21 5.46 -0.61
CA ASP A 134 -24.09 6.88 -0.99
C ASP A 134 -24.33 7.10 -2.51
N GLY A 135 -24.73 6.05 -3.24
CA GLY A 135 -25.15 6.13 -4.64
C GLY A 135 -24.02 5.94 -5.67
N PHE A 136 -22.84 5.51 -5.26
CA PHE A 136 -21.75 5.22 -6.19
C PHE A 136 -21.85 3.79 -6.74
N SER A 137 -21.50 3.60 -8.02
CA SER A 137 -21.28 2.28 -8.60
C SER A 137 -19.94 1.75 -8.09
N VAL A 138 -19.93 0.65 -7.34
CA VAL A 138 -18.74 0.07 -6.70
C VAL A 138 -18.44 -1.31 -7.28
N SER A 139 -17.20 -1.56 -7.64
CA SER A 139 -16.67 -2.89 -8.00
C SER A 139 -15.42 -3.19 -7.19
N GLU A 140 -15.07 -4.47 -7.08
CA GLU A 140 -13.99 -4.93 -6.18
C GLU A 140 -12.98 -5.83 -6.87
N TYR A 141 -11.70 -5.65 -6.51
CA TYR A 141 -10.62 -6.57 -6.87
C TYR A 141 -9.81 -6.95 -5.62
N ASN A 142 -10.02 -8.17 -5.15
CA ASN A 142 -9.40 -8.69 -3.94
C ASN A 142 -9.26 -10.22 -4.02
N GLY A 143 -8.79 -10.87 -2.97
CA GLY A 143 -8.59 -12.32 -2.93
C GLY A 143 -9.86 -13.17 -3.10
N ARG A 144 -11.06 -12.55 -3.04
CA ARG A 144 -12.36 -13.25 -3.15
C ARG A 144 -13.15 -12.84 -4.39
N ARG A 145 -12.95 -11.62 -4.88
CA ARG A 145 -13.66 -11.05 -6.05
C ARG A 145 -12.64 -10.43 -7.01
N HIS A 146 -12.81 -10.72 -8.28
CA HIS A 146 -12.00 -10.18 -9.37
C HIS A 146 -12.93 -9.54 -10.41
N ASP A 147 -13.67 -8.52 -9.99
CA ASP A 147 -14.54 -7.80 -10.91
C ASP A 147 -13.67 -7.11 -11.98
N PRO A 148 -14.15 -6.96 -13.23
CA PRO A 148 -13.45 -6.16 -14.21
C PRO A 148 -13.42 -4.69 -13.79
N VAL A 149 -12.50 -3.90 -14.38
CA VAL A 149 -12.51 -2.44 -14.22
C VAL A 149 -13.86 -1.91 -14.67
N PRO A 150 -14.56 -1.12 -13.85
CA PRO A 150 -15.90 -0.64 -14.20
C PRO A 150 -15.91 0.22 -15.46
N GLU A 151 -17.03 0.17 -16.18
CA GLU A 151 -17.31 1.03 -17.30
C GLU A 151 -18.29 2.15 -16.90
N GLY A 152 -18.42 3.18 -17.75
CA GLY A 152 -19.36 4.28 -17.53
C GLY A 152 -18.70 5.58 -17.08
N GLU A 153 -19.55 6.56 -16.76
CA GLU A 153 -19.09 7.93 -16.46
C GLU A 153 -18.63 8.12 -15.02
N SER A 154 -19.20 7.38 -14.07
CA SER A 154 -18.89 7.51 -12.64
C SER A 154 -18.86 6.14 -11.97
N TRP A 155 -17.75 5.83 -11.29
CA TRP A 155 -17.58 4.57 -10.57
C TRP A 155 -16.42 4.60 -9.58
N VAL A 156 -16.43 3.66 -8.64
CA VAL A 156 -15.36 3.40 -7.67
C VAL A 156 -14.89 1.96 -7.83
N TYR A 157 -13.58 1.77 -7.93
CA TYR A 157 -12.95 0.45 -7.99
C TYR A 157 -12.11 0.21 -6.75
N LEU A 158 -12.56 -0.68 -5.86
CA LEU A 158 -11.90 -1.00 -4.60
C LEU A 158 -10.89 -2.13 -4.83
N VAL A 159 -9.63 -1.86 -4.59
CA VAL A 159 -8.54 -2.77 -4.92
C VAL A 159 -7.71 -3.09 -3.68
N GLN A 160 -7.64 -4.36 -3.30
CA GLN A 160 -6.77 -4.79 -2.22
C GLN A 160 -5.31 -4.88 -2.68
N TYR A 161 -4.37 -4.33 -1.92
CA TYR A 161 -2.94 -4.31 -2.31
C TYR A 161 -2.37 -5.69 -2.59
N THR A 162 -2.72 -6.70 -1.79
CA THR A 162 -2.21 -8.07 -1.93
C THR A 162 -2.60 -8.73 -3.25
N SER A 163 -3.75 -8.35 -3.81
CA SER A 163 -4.27 -8.92 -5.06
C SER A 163 -4.09 -7.98 -6.25
N GLY A 164 -4.12 -6.67 -6.01
CA GLY A 164 -4.22 -5.67 -7.06
C GLY A 164 -2.93 -4.88 -7.33
N ALA A 165 -1.85 -5.10 -6.57
CA ALA A 165 -0.57 -4.50 -6.94
C ALA A 165 0.00 -5.09 -8.24
N GLU A 166 -0.48 -6.26 -8.66
CA GLU A 166 -0.08 -6.96 -9.89
C GLU A 166 -1.32 -7.45 -10.67
N GLY A 167 -1.16 -7.68 -11.97
CA GLY A 167 -2.13 -8.45 -12.77
C GLY A 167 -3.26 -7.70 -13.46
N TRP A 168 -3.48 -6.38 -13.24
CA TRP A 168 -4.48 -5.59 -13.94
C TRP A 168 -3.98 -4.19 -14.31
N ASN A 169 -4.70 -3.49 -15.17
CA ASN A 169 -4.41 -2.11 -15.57
C ASN A 169 -5.71 -1.34 -15.72
N CYS A 170 -5.66 -0.04 -15.45
CA CYS A 170 -6.79 0.86 -15.64
C CYS A 170 -6.31 2.11 -16.40
N THR A 171 -6.83 2.31 -17.60
CA THR A 171 -6.57 3.51 -18.40
C THR A 171 -7.78 4.42 -18.49
N THR A 172 -8.88 4.06 -17.83
CA THR A 172 -10.16 4.79 -17.83
C THR A 172 -10.35 5.70 -16.62
N SER A 173 -9.36 5.71 -15.68
CA SER A 173 -9.31 6.63 -14.55
C SER A 173 -8.00 7.41 -14.54
N ASP A 174 -8.08 8.68 -14.19
CA ASP A 174 -6.93 9.53 -13.90
C ASP A 174 -6.61 9.66 -12.42
N THR A 175 -7.43 9.05 -11.55
CA THR A 175 -7.39 9.29 -10.10
C THR A 175 -7.29 8.02 -9.29
N MET A 176 -6.39 8.05 -8.33
CA MET A 176 -6.17 6.97 -7.38
C MET A 176 -6.15 7.51 -5.93
N VAL A 177 -6.84 6.81 -5.04
CA VAL A 177 -6.82 7.06 -3.61
C VAL A 177 -6.14 5.89 -2.90
N PHE A 178 -5.15 6.17 -2.09
CA PHE A 178 -4.59 5.25 -1.14
C PHE A 178 -5.29 5.47 0.19
N TYR A 179 -6.32 4.66 0.46
CA TYR A 179 -7.11 4.74 1.68
C TYR A 179 -6.27 4.55 2.93
N SER A 180 -5.33 3.62 2.86
CA SER A 180 -4.24 3.47 3.81
C SER A 180 -2.94 3.12 3.08
N LEU A 181 -1.79 3.46 3.64
CA LEU A 181 -0.50 3.16 3.02
C LEU A 181 -0.14 1.68 3.22
N ASN A 182 0.48 1.07 2.21
CA ASN A 182 1.10 -0.24 2.37
C ASN A 182 2.47 -0.10 3.06
N TYR A 183 2.95 -1.15 3.73
CA TYR A 183 4.24 -1.17 4.41
C TYR A 183 5.45 -1.15 3.45
N SER A 184 5.24 -1.49 2.19
CA SER A 184 6.27 -1.62 1.17
C SER A 184 6.23 -0.48 0.17
N TYR A 185 7.35 0.25 0.05
CA TYR A 185 7.54 1.23 -1.03
C TYR A 185 7.31 0.60 -2.41
N ARG A 186 7.82 -0.62 -2.64
CA ARG A 186 7.68 -1.32 -3.92
C ARG A 186 6.22 -1.56 -4.28
N VAL A 187 5.42 -2.00 -3.31
CA VAL A 187 3.97 -2.23 -3.52
C VAL A 187 3.25 -0.92 -3.84
N MET A 188 3.60 0.17 -3.16
CA MET A 188 3.04 1.50 -3.45
C MET A 188 3.37 1.97 -4.87
N GLU A 189 4.62 1.83 -5.33
CA GLU A 189 5.05 2.18 -6.69
C GLU A 189 4.35 1.30 -7.75
N GLN A 190 4.21 0.02 -7.50
CA GLN A 190 3.48 -0.89 -8.38
C GLN A 190 2.01 -0.50 -8.49
N ALA A 191 1.37 -0.15 -7.37
CA ALA A 191 -0.01 0.32 -7.35
C ALA A 191 -0.18 1.62 -8.15
N GLU A 192 0.70 2.63 -7.96
CA GLU A 192 0.67 3.86 -8.75
C GLU A 192 0.78 3.58 -10.26
N GLY A 193 1.59 2.59 -10.63
CA GLY A 193 1.76 2.18 -12.02
C GLY A 193 0.50 1.57 -12.67
N ARG A 194 -0.57 1.26 -11.91
CA ARG A 194 -1.77 0.63 -12.49
C ARG A 194 -2.60 1.57 -13.36
N ILE A 195 -2.57 2.87 -13.10
CA ILE A 195 -3.20 3.89 -13.94
C ILE A 195 -2.22 4.65 -14.83
N ASP A 196 -0.91 4.63 -14.50
CA ASP A 196 0.15 5.28 -15.27
C ASP A 196 0.72 4.34 -16.34
N ARG A 197 -0.01 4.21 -17.44
CA ARG A 197 0.31 3.36 -18.56
C ARG A 197 0.63 4.18 -19.81
N LEU A 198 1.44 3.62 -20.72
CA LEU A 198 1.83 4.29 -21.97
C LEU A 198 0.63 4.69 -22.83
N ASN A 199 -0.47 3.94 -22.74
CA ASN A 199 -1.70 4.17 -23.50
C ASN A 199 -2.79 4.90 -22.71
N THR A 200 -2.48 5.49 -21.55
CA THR A 200 -3.47 6.30 -20.84
C THR A 200 -3.77 7.59 -21.63
N PRO A 201 -5.04 8.00 -21.76
CA PRO A 201 -5.40 9.23 -22.47
C PRO A 201 -5.13 10.51 -21.65
N TYR A 202 -4.79 10.37 -20.37
CA TYR A 202 -4.64 11.49 -19.45
C TYR A 202 -3.22 12.06 -19.47
N SER A 203 -3.10 13.39 -19.47
CA SER A 203 -1.81 14.09 -19.30
C SER A 203 -1.43 14.30 -17.83
N LYS A 204 -2.42 14.21 -16.91
CA LYS A 204 -2.21 14.34 -15.46
C LYS A 204 -2.89 13.17 -14.76
N LEU A 205 -2.19 12.61 -13.77
CA LEU A 205 -2.70 11.54 -12.91
C LEU A 205 -2.63 11.99 -11.45
N PHE A 206 -3.76 11.85 -10.75
CA PHE A 206 -3.92 12.32 -9.38
C PHE A 206 -3.80 11.15 -8.39
N TYR A 207 -2.92 11.30 -7.42
CA TYR A 207 -2.69 10.31 -6.37
C TYR A 207 -2.92 10.94 -5.00
N TYR A 208 -4.00 10.53 -4.34
CA TYR A 208 -4.36 11.01 -3.01
C TYR A 208 -3.95 9.96 -1.97
N ARG A 209 -3.13 10.34 -1.01
CA ARG A 209 -2.73 9.51 0.12
C ARG A 209 -3.44 10.00 1.36
N LEU A 210 -4.33 9.18 1.94
CA LEU A 210 -4.93 9.49 3.23
C LEU A 210 -3.95 9.13 4.33
N VAL A 211 -3.54 10.11 5.10
CA VAL A 211 -2.53 9.99 6.15
C VAL A 211 -2.99 10.67 7.43
N SER A 212 -2.41 10.31 8.56
CA SER A 212 -2.67 10.95 9.85
C SER A 212 -1.37 11.35 10.54
N ASN A 213 -1.50 12.10 11.62
CA ASN A 213 -0.37 12.43 12.51
C ASN A 213 -0.09 11.34 13.55
N SER A 214 -0.75 10.18 13.45
CA SER A 214 -0.49 9.05 14.35
C SER A 214 0.96 8.56 14.24
N PRO A 215 1.54 8.03 15.33
CA PRO A 215 2.90 7.49 15.29
C PRO A 215 3.09 6.42 14.22
N ILE A 216 2.09 5.52 14.03
CA ILE A 216 2.19 4.45 13.04
C ILE A 216 2.17 4.97 11.60
N ASP A 217 1.27 5.92 11.26
CA ASP A 217 1.23 6.49 9.90
C ASP A 217 2.52 7.25 9.59
N ARG A 218 3.06 8.00 10.54
CA ARG A 218 4.35 8.70 10.37
C ARG A 218 5.50 7.74 10.13
N ALA A 219 5.57 6.64 10.89
CA ALA A 219 6.61 5.64 10.73
C ALA A 219 6.52 4.90 9.40
N ILE A 220 5.30 4.61 8.92
CA ILE A 220 5.08 4.01 7.59
C ILE A 220 5.48 5.01 6.50
N GLN A 221 5.08 6.28 6.59
CA GLN A 221 5.47 7.33 5.63
C GLN A 221 7.00 7.50 5.56
N ASP A 222 7.68 7.50 6.71
CA ASP A 222 9.14 7.58 6.77
C ASP A 222 9.80 6.37 6.09
N ALA A 223 9.32 5.14 6.36
CA ALA A 223 9.83 3.94 5.70
C ALA A 223 9.67 4.02 4.18
N ILE A 224 8.50 4.45 3.69
CA ILE A 224 8.21 4.63 2.25
C ILE A 224 9.13 5.70 1.66
N SER A 225 9.31 6.85 2.32
CA SER A 225 10.16 7.93 1.85
C SER A 225 11.62 7.51 1.67
N ARG A 226 12.10 6.62 2.54
CA ARG A 226 13.43 6.00 2.47
C ARG A 226 13.51 4.78 1.55
N LYS A 227 12.43 4.46 0.80
CA LYS A 227 12.32 3.28 -0.06
C LYS A 227 12.54 1.96 0.67
N LYS A 228 12.11 1.88 1.92
CA LYS A 228 12.21 0.70 2.79
C LYS A 228 10.85 0.05 3.02
N VAL A 229 10.88 -1.14 3.61
CA VAL A 229 9.70 -1.80 4.16
C VAL A 229 9.57 -1.39 5.62
N PHE A 230 8.36 -1.02 6.06
CA PHE A 230 8.08 -0.73 7.46
C PHE A 230 8.26 -1.99 8.32
N ASN A 231 8.96 -1.86 9.44
CA ASN A 231 9.23 -2.97 10.35
C ASN A 231 8.43 -2.80 11.65
N GLU A 232 7.44 -3.66 11.85
CA GLU A 232 6.54 -3.63 13.00
C GLU A 232 7.27 -3.84 14.34
N ARG A 233 8.22 -4.79 14.40
CA ARG A 233 9.00 -5.05 15.62
C ARG A 233 9.84 -3.85 16.01
N ALA A 234 10.56 -3.27 15.07
CA ALA A 234 11.37 -2.08 15.32
C ALA A 234 10.49 -0.88 15.75
N PHE A 235 9.29 -0.75 15.22
CA PHE A 235 8.35 0.32 15.59
C PHE A 235 7.84 0.17 17.03
N ILE A 236 7.58 -1.06 17.48
CA ILE A 236 7.09 -1.34 18.85
C ILE A 236 8.23 -1.38 19.89
N GLY A 237 9.49 -1.38 19.44
CA GLY A 237 10.67 -1.46 20.33
C GLY A 237 10.98 -2.90 20.79
N LEU A 238 10.67 -3.90 19.96
CA LEU A 238 10.95 -5.32 20.21
C LEU A 238 12.00 -5.86 19.24
#